data_41ce829946582d7462825e6b945d934f
#
_entry.id   41ce829946582d7462825e6b945d934f
#
_cell.length_a   1.000
_cell.length_b   1.000
_cell.length_c   1.000
_cell.angle_alpha   90.00
_cell.angle_beta   90.00
_cell.angle_gamma   90.00
#
_symmetry.space_group_name_H-M   'P 1'
#
loop_
_entity.id
_entity.type
_entity.pdbx_description
1 polymer ?
#
loop_
_entity_poly.entity_id
_entity_poly.type
_entity_poly.pdbx_seq_one_letter_code
_entity_poly.pdbx_strand_id
1 'polypeptide(L)'
;MAGVAPDILHQLAKWMQSDMGSICRLTGISRSTIARKLKMGAPLSTSQGARVYGVVQALDAVLSLHEHDTTRAISWLSRPAWGLGGIAPAEVLTTQMGVLAVVDLVGRIEHGVCQ
;
A
#
# COMPACT_ATOMS: atom_id res chain seq x y z
N MET A 1 -17.75 9.92 11.28
CA MET A 1 -16.40 9.36 11.40
C MET A 1 -15.39 10.36 10.84
N ALA A 2 -14.33 10.58 11.56
CA ALA A 2 -13.27 11.46 11.08
C ALA A 2 -12.60 10.85 9.86
N GLY A 3 -12.25 11.69 8.89
CA GLY A 3 -11.51 11.25 7.72
C GLY A 3 -10.06 10.89 8.05
N VAL A 4 -9.37 10.31 7.07
CA VAL A 4 -7.98 9.94 7.20
C VAL A 4 -7.10 11.19 7.09
N ALA A 5 -6.18 11.39 8.02
CA ALA A 5 -5.27 12.52 7.98
C ALA A 5 -4.25 12.35 6.85
N PRO A 6 -3.95 13.43 6.08
CA PRO A 6 -3.00 13.34 4.97
C PRO A 6 -1.59 12.92 5.39
N ASP A 7 -1.23 13.10 6.65
CA ASP A 7 0.07 12.72 7.21
C ASP A 7 0.35 11.22 7.08
N ILE A 8 -0.69 10.40 6.94
CA ILE A 8 -0.53 8.95 6.75
C ILE A 8 0.38 8.63 5.56
N LEU A 9 0.37 9.49 4.53
CA LEU A 9 1.17 9.28 3.34
C LEU A 9 2.67 9.43 3.62
N HIS A 10 3.04 10.37 4.49
CA HIS A 10 4.42 10.51 4.95
C HIS A 10 4.84 9.32 5.80
N GLN A 11 3.94 8.81 6.63
CA GLN A 11 4.20 7.63 7.44
C GLN A 11 4.39 6.39 6.57
N LEU A 12 3.60 6.25 5.50
CA LEU A 12 3.77 5.15 4.55
C LEU A 12 5.12 5.22 3.85
N ALA A 13 5.53 6.42 3.41
CA ALA A 13 6.82 6.60 2.77
C ALA A 13 7.96 6.17 3.70
N LYS A 14 7.88 6.56 4.94
CA LYS A 14 8.88 6.21 5.96
C LYS A 14 8.90 4.71 6.19
N TRP A 15 7.74 4.09 6.37
CA TRP A 15 7.63 2.66 6.61
C TRP A 15 8.17 1.84 5.44
N MET A 16 7.82 2.23 4.21
CA MET A 16 8.23 1.52 2.99
C MET A 16 9.65 1.87 2.56
N GLN A 17 10.31 2.80 3.26
CA GLN A 17 11.64 3.28 2.89
C GLN A 17 11.66 3.79 1.45
N SER A 18 10.59 4.48 1.05
CA SER A 18 10.35 5.02 -0.28
C SER A 18 10.27 6.53 -0.25
N ASP A 19 10.39 7.15 -1.41
CA ASP A 19 10.17 8.60 -1.54
C ASP A 19 8.66 8.90 -1.68
N MET A 20 8.32 10.16 -1.52
CA MET A 20 6.92 10.59 -1.64
C MET A 20 6.39 10.44 -3.06
N GLY A 21 7.24 10.53 -4.08
CA GLY A 21 6.84 10.30 -5.46
C GLY A 21 6.29 8.90 -5.66
N SER A 22 6.94 7.90 -5.08
CA SER A 22 6.49 6.51 -5.13
C SER A 22 5.14 6.34 -4.41
N ILE A 23 4.99 6.98 -3.25
CA ILE A 23 3.73 6.90 -2.49
C ILE A 23 2.59 7.59 -3.24
N CYS A 24 2.87 8.72 -3.89
CA CYS A 24 1.86 9.40 -4.70
C CYS A 24 1.40 8.52 -5.88
N ARG A 25 2.33 7.83 -6.53
CA ARG A 25 1.97 6.89 -7.59
C ARG A 25 1.17 5.72 -7.05
N LEU A 26 1.58 5.18 -5.92
CA LEU A 26 0.91 4.04 -5.28
C LEU A 26 -0.54 4.35 -4.91
N THR A 27 -0.79 5.53 -4.36
CA THR A 27 -2.11 5.90 -3.85
C THR A 27 -2.94 6.72 -4.83
N GLY A 28 -2.32 7.26 -5.87
CA GLY A 28 -3.00 8.15 -6.81
C GLY A 28 -3.29 9.54 -6.24
N ILE A 29 -2.64 9.92 -5.15
CA ILE A 29 -2.83 11.23 -4.51
C ILE A 29 -1.59 12.08 -4.77
N SER A 30 -1.78 13.28 -5.35
CA SER A 30 -0.67 14.14 -5.72
C SER A 30 -0.02 14.82 -4.49
N ARG A 31 1.25 15.19 -4.64
CA ARG A 31 1.97 15.94 -3.61
C ARG A 31 1.29 17.26 -3.28
N SER A 32 0.78 17.95 -4.31
CA SER A 32 0.10 19.24 -4.09
C SER A 32 -1.18 19.05 -3.28
N THR A 33 -1.93 17.99 -3.51
CA THR A 33 -3.12 17.67 -2.73
C THR A 33 -2.75 17.42 -1.27
N ILE A 34 -1.69 16.63 -1.03
CA ILE A 34 -1.23 16.32 0.32
C ILE A 34 -0.82 17.59 1.05
N ALA A 35 0.01 18.41 0.42
CA ALA A 35 0.51 19.66 1.00
C ALA A 35 -0.64 20.62 1.32
N ARG A 36 -1.59 20.77 0.40
CA ARG A 36 -2.75 21.66 0.58
C ARG A 36 -3.59 21.21 1.77
N LYS A 37 -3.88 19.92 1.86
CA LYS A 37 -4.72 19.39 2.93
C LYS A 37 -4.03 19.45 4.28
N LEU A 38 -2.73 19.22 4.33
CA LEU A 38 -1.97 19.39 5.57
C LEU A 38 -1.99 20.85 6.03
N LYS A 39 -1.81 21.79 5.10
CA LYS A 39 -1.84 23.21 5.41
C LYS A 39 -3.20 23.66 5.92
N MET A 40 -4.27 23.11 5.35
CA MET A 40 -5.65 23.47 5.72
C MET A 40 -6.16 22.70 6.93
N GLY A 41 -5.42 21.71 7.41
CA GLY A 41 -5.91 20.83 8.47
C GLY A 41 -7.09 19.96 8.01
N ALA A 42 -7.21 19.71 6.71
CA ALA A 42 -8.33 18.96 6.14
C ALA A 42 -7.97 17.48 5.98
N PRO A 43 -8.93 16.56 6.18
CA PRO A 43 -8.69 15.14 5.94
C PRO A 43 -8.67 14.84 4.44
N LEU A 44 -8.19 13.63 4.09
CA LEU A 44 -8.32 13.09 2.75
C LEU A 44 -9.82 12.95 2.43
N SER A 45 -10.17 12.99 1.14
CA SER A 45 -11.55 12.72 0.72
C SER A 45 -11.91 11.27 1.05
N THR A 46 -13.20 10.95 1.01
CA THR A 46 -13.67 9.59 1.27
C THR A 46 -13.01 8.59 0.34
N SER A 47 -12.94 8.88 -0.97
CA SER A 47 -12.33 7.97 -1.93
C SER A 47 -10.82 7.89 -1.76
N GLN A 48 -10.15 8.98 -1.44
CA GLN A 48 -8.72 8.97 -1.15
C GLN A 48 -8.42 8.15 0.10
N GLY A 49 -9.21 8.35 1.16
CA GLY A 49 -9.07 7.58 2.39
C GLY A 49 -9.29 6.09 2.18
N ALA A 50 -10.30 5.73 1.38
CA ALA A 50 -10.57 4.33 1.04
C ALA A 50 -9.40 3.71 0.26
N ARG A 51 -8.81 4.47 -0.65
CA ARG A 51 -7.66 4.02 -1.42
C ARG A 51 -6.46 3.74 -0.51
N VAL A 52 -6.16 4.66 0.40
CA VAL A 52 -5.08 4.51 1.37
C VAL A 52 -5.36 3.31 2.30
N TYR A 53 -6.59 3.17 2.74
CA TYR A 53 -6.99 2.05 3.61
C TYR A 53 -6.71 0.71 2.93
N GLY A 54 -7.08 0.57 1.65
CA GLY A 54 -6.82 -0.66 0.90
C GLY A 54 -5.33 -0.97 0.79
N VAL A 55 -4.51 0.03 0.51
CA VAL A 55 -3.05 -0.14 0.44
C VAL A 55 -2.50 -0.57 1.80
N VAL A 56 -2.91 0.10 2.87
CA VAL A 56 -2.46 -0.25 4.23
C VAL A 56 -2.86 -1.68 4.59
N GLN A 57 -4.06 -2.08 4.23
CA GLN A 57 -4.54 -3.44 4.48
C GLN A 57 -3.68 -4.48 3.78
N ALA A 58 -3.32 -4.23 2.51
CA ALA A 58 -2.45 -5.12 1.76
C ALA A 58 -1.04 -5.17 2.36
N LEU A 59 -0.50 -4.03 2.76
CA LEU A 59 0.83 -3.95 3.37
C LEU A 59 0.86 -4.68 4.73
N ASP A 60 -0.22 -4.56 5.50
CA ASP A 60 -0.35 -5.28 6.76
C ASP A 60 -0.35 -6.79 6.54
N ALA A 61 -1.06 -7.26 5.53
CA ALA A 61 -1.09 -8.69 5.17
C ALA A 61 0.30 -9.18 4.78
N VAL A 62 1.03 -8.41 3.97
CA VAL A 62 2.39 -8.76 3.56
C VAL A 62 3.33 -8.79 4.76
N LEU A 63 3.21 -7.81 5.64
CA LEU A 63 4.03 -7.76 6.85
C LEU A 63 3.79 -8.97 7.74
N SER A 64 2.53 -9.35 7.91
CA SER A 64 2.15 -10.53 8.69
C SER A 64 2.70 -11.81 8.07
N LEU A 65 2.68 -11.93 6.74
CA LEU A 65 3.25 -13.06 6.02
C LEU A 65 4.74 -13.25 6.32
N HIS A 66 5.46 -12.16 6.56
CA HIS A 66 6.90 -12.15 6.85
C HIS A 66 7.22 -12.03 8.34
N GLU A 67 6.28 -12.41 9.20
CA GLU A 67 6.45 -12.41 10.65
C GLU A 67 6.84 -11.02 11.19
N HIS A 68 6.26 -9.97 10.60
CA HIS A 68 6.49 -8.57 10.95
C HIS A 68 7.94 -8.09 10.70
N ASP A 69 8.67 -8.80 9.86
CA ASP A 69 9.99 -8.36 9.40
C ASP A 69 9.81 -7.36 8.25
N THR A 70 9.95 -6.08 8.54
CA THR A 70 9.73 -5.00 7.57
C THR A 70 10.66 -5.10 6.37
N THR A 71 11.93 -5.43 6.58
CA THR A 71 12.91 -5.54 5.49
C THR A 71 12.51 -6.65 4.51
N ARG A 72 12.11 -7.80 5.03
CA ARG A 72 11.67 -8.93 4.19
C ARG A 72 10.38 -8.59 3.45
N ALA A 73 9.44 -7.94 4.12
CA ALA A 73 8.18 -7.52 3.51
C ALA A 73 8.42 -6.57 2.34
N ILE A 74 9.27 -5.56 2.52
CA ILE A 74 9.61 -4.61 1.47
C ILE A 74 10.32 -5.30 0.31
N SER A 75 11.23 -6.21 0.60
CA SER A 75 11.93 -6.99 -0.42
C SER A 75 10.95 -7.80 -1.26
N TRP A 76 9.98 -8.45 -0.61
CA TRP A 76 8.95 -9.24 -1.29
C TRP A 76 8.09 -8.37 -2.22
N LEU A 77 7.73 -7.17 -1.75
CA LEU A 77 6.93 -6.21 -2.54
C LEU A 77 7.63 -5.78 -3.82
N SER A 78 8.96 -5.80 -3.85
CA SER A 78 9.76 -5.33 -4.98
C SER A 78 10.06 -6.41 -6.01
N ARG A 79 9.79 -7.67 -5.72
CA ARG A 79 10.13 -8.78 -6.60
C ARG A 79 8.92 -9.30 -7.38
N PRO A 80 9.10 -9.68 -8.66
CA PRO A 80 8.01 -10.30 -9.43
C PRO A 80 7.44 -11.52 -8.73
N ALA A 81 6.12 -11.64 -8.73
CA ALA A 81 5.42 -12.76 -8.11
C ALA A 81 4.65 -13.56 -9.15
N TRP A 82 4.82 -14.88 -9.14
CA TRP A 82 4.13 -15.77 -10.08
C TRP A 82 2.62 -15.64 -9.98
N GLY A 83 2.08 -15.54 -8.78
CA GLY A 83 0.65 -15.41 -8.56
C GLY A 83 0.06 -14.09 -9.06
N LEU A 84 0.92 -13.14 -9.47
CA LEU A 84 0.51 -11.84 -10.02
C LEU A 84 0.95 -11.68 -11.48
N GLY A 85 1.13 -12.80 -12.19
CA GLY A 85 1.55 -12.74 -13.58
C GLY A 85 2.97 -12.28 -13.82
N GLY A 86 3.85 -12.45 -12.83
CA GLY A 86 5.24 -12.03 -12.92
C GLY A 86 5.46 -10.55 -12.66
N ILE A 87 4.45 -9.85 -12.14
CA ILE A 87 4.53 -8.42 -11.80
C ILE A 87 4.84 -8.28 -10.31
N ALA A 88 5.64 -7.30 -9.93
CA ALA A 88 5.94 -7.04 -8.53
C ALA A 88 4.68 -6.59 -7.79
N PRO A 89 4.44 -7.08 -6.55
CA PRO A 89 3.26 -6.67 -5.79
C PRO A 89 3.11 -5.16 -5.64
N ALA A 90 4.22 -4.43 -5.44
CA ALA A 90 4.17 -2.97 -5.31
C ALA A 90 3.55 -2.29 -6.53
N GLU A 91 3.76 -2.85 -7.73
CA GLU A 91 3.20 -2.28 -8.96
C GLU A 91 1.70 -2.52 -9.06
N VAL A 92 1.22 -3.69 -8.65
CA VAL A 92 -0.22 -3.97 -8.74
C VAL A 92 -1.02 -3.26 -7.65
N LEU A 93 -0.40 -2.83 -6.57
CA LEU A 93 -1.08 -2.08 -5.50
C LEU A 93 -1.58 -0.70 -5.94
N THR A 94 -1.21 -0.25 -7.13
CA THR A 94 -1.65 1.04 -7.66
C THR A 94 -3.13 1.06 -8.04
N THR A 95 -3.79 -0.08 -8.06
CA THR A 95 -5.23 -0.19 -8.32
C THR A 95 -5.93 -0.95 -7.19
N GLN A 96 -7.25 -0.73 -7.06
CA GLN A 96 -8.04 -1.46 -6.07
C GLN A 96 -8.08 -2.95 -6.38
N MET A 97 -8.20 -3.32 -7.64
CA MET A 97 -8.16 -4.72 -8.05
C MET A 97 -6.82 -5.36 -7.69
N GLY A 98 -5.72 -4.61 -7.85
CA GLY A 98 -4.40 -5.09 -7.46
C GLY A 98 -4.26 -5.27 -5.95
N VAL A 99 -4.85 -4.40 -5.15
CA VAL A 99 -4.89 -4.57 -3.70
C VAL A 99 -5.55 -5.90 -3.34
N LEU A 100 -6.70 -6.17 -3.93
CA LEU A 100 -7.41 -7.43 -3.68
C LEU A 100 -6.59 -8.64 -4.13
N ALA A 101 -5.91 -8.53 -5.28
CA ALA A 101 -5.06 -9.59 -5.79
C ALA A 101 -3.89 -9.90 -4.85
N VAL A 102 -3.26 -8.87 -4.26
CA VAL A 102 -2.17 -9.07 -3.30
C VAL A 102 -2.67 -9.72 -2.02
N VAL A 103 -3.79 -9.23 -1.47
CA VAL A 103 -4.38 -9.81 -0.26
C VAL A 103 -4.74 -11.28 -0.49
N ASP A 104 -5.34 -11.60 -1.64
CA ASP A 104 -5.69 -12.96 -2.00
C ASP A 104 -4.45 -13.84 -2.14
N LEU A 105 -3.40 -13.34 -2.79
CA LEU A 105 -2.15 -14.09 -2.95
C LEU A 105 -1.52 -14.39 -1.58
N VAL A 106 -1.46 -13.41 -0.70
CA VAL A 106 -0.93 -13.61 0.66
C VAL A 106 -1.72 -14.70 1.38
N GLY A 107 -3.05 -14.66 1.28
CA GLY A 107 -3.92 -15.68 1.89
C GLY A 107 -3.61 -17.07 1.37
N ARG A 108 -3.40 -17.21 0.05
CA ARG A 108 -3.05 -18.50 -0.55
C ARG A 108 -1.70 -19.01 -0.09
N ILE A 109 -0.72 -18.13 0.03
CA ILE A 109 0.62 -18.49 0.54
C ILE A 109 0.51 -18.96 1.99
N GLU A 110 -0.22 -18.22 2.83
CA GLU A 110 -0.39 -18.57 4.25
C GLU A 110 -1.09 -19.90 4.45
N HIS A 111 -2.01 -20.25 3.55
CA HIS A 111 -2.73 -21.53 3.62
C HIS A 111 -2.05 -22.65 2.86
N GLY A 112 -0.83 -22.42 2.36
CA GLY A 112 -0.06 -23.44 1.67
C GLY A 112 -0.57 -23.82 0.28
N VAL A 113 -1.42 -22.99 -0.32
CA VAL A 113 -1.93 -23.22 -1.66
C VAL A 113 -0.88 -22.78 -2.70
N CYS A 114 -0.66 -23.61 -3.73
CA CYS A 114 0.27 -23.28 -4.81
C CYS A 114 -0.16 -22.01 -5.55
N GLN A 115 0.83 -21.21 -5.90
CA GLN A 115 0.60 -19.97 -6.62
C GLN A 115 0.46 -20.20 -8.12
#